data_9cfb525ef35692d264b2d1270b28a013
#
_entry.id   9cfb525ef35692d264b2d1270b28a013
#
_cell.length_a   1.000
_cell.length_b   1.000
_cell.length_c   1.000
_cell.angle_alpha   90.00
_cell.angle_beta   90.00
_cell.angle_gamma   90.00
#
_symmetry.space_group_name_H-M   'P 1'
#
loop_
_entity.id
_entity.type
_entity.pdbx_description
1 polymer ?
#
loop_
_entity_poly.entity_id
_entity_poly.type
_entity_poly.pdbx_seq_one_letter_code
_entity_poly.pdbx_strand_id
1 'polypeptide(L)'
;MKIFSECGITTYPINVFKIAKALEFEIVYGKFKQENVYGVMWDGDEPLDVGGRKLYRAILLNKQDSIERQAFTVAHELGHFMLHCQDDRNFYERYHGGAEQTESEKMIEDQADFFAANLLLPQNLIKAYIAQYSFLPKTELVTKICKDFLVEKDTVLKRFEELGYE
;
A
#
# COMPACT_ATOMS: atom_id res chain seq x y z
N MET A 1 -4.71 10.94 -12.97
CA MET A 1 -4.46 10.78 -11.52
C MET A 1 -5.02 11.97 -10.74
N LYS A 2 -6.36 12.07 -10.67
CA LYS A 2 -7.06 13.20 -10.00
C LYS A 2 -6.98 13.14 -8.48
N ILE A 3 -6.89 11.94 -7.89
CA ILE A 3 -6.90 11.73 -6.42
C ILE A 3 -5.75 12.47 -5.71
N PHE A 4 -4.57 12.53 -6.32
CA PHE A 4 -3.41 13.21 -5.73
C PHE A 4 -3.59 14.73 -5.66
N SER A 5 -4.26 15.33 -6.65
CA SER A 5 -4.54 16.76 -6.65
C SER A 5 -5.69 17.14 -5.70
N GLU A 6 -6.66 16.24 -5.53
CA GLU A 6 -7.81 16.46 -4.66
C GLU A 6 -7.48 16.22 -3.18
N CYS A 7 -6.53 15.31 -2.87
CA CYS A 7 -6.06 15.07 -1.50
C CYS A 7 -4.93 16.01 -1.05
N GLY A 8 -4.45 16.93 -1.91
CA GLY A 8 -3.43 17.92 -1.55
C GLY A 8 -2.11 17.30 -1.07
N ILE A 9 -1.68 16.18 -1.69
CA ILE A 9 -0.49 15.44 -1.27
C ILE A 9 0.77 16.21 -1.70
N THR A 10 1.25 17.08 -0.84
CA THR A 10 2.48 17.86 -1.04
C THR A 10 3.54 17.59 0.03
N THR A 11 3.21 16.77 1.04
CA THR A 11 4.06 16.50 2.20
C THR A 11 4.19 15.02 2.47
N TYR A 12 5.27 14.62 3.11
CA TYR A 12 5.52 13.25 3.58
C TYR A 12 5.53 13.20 5.13
N PRO A 13 5.21 12.05 5.74
CA PRO A 13 4.74 10.80 5.11
C PRO A 13 3.33 10.95 4.52
N ILE A 14 3.06 10.22 3.44
CA ILE A 14 1.73 10.20 2.83
C ILE A 14 0.80 9.37 3.71
N ASN A 15 -0.29 9.97 4.15
CA ASN A 15 -1.23 9.30 5.03
C ASN A 15 -2.25 8.47 4.22
N VAL A 16 -1.87 7.24 3.89
CA VAL A 16 -2.71 6.30 3.13
C VAL A 16 -3.99 5.91 3.85
N PHE A 17 -3.99 5.95 5.20
CA PHE A 17 -5.20 5.70 6.00
C PHE A 17 -6.26 6.79 5.80
N LYS A 18 -5.84 8.06 5.64
CA LYS A 18 -6.76 9.14 5.28
C LYS A 18 -7.30 8.97 3.87
N ILE A 19 -6.48 8.50 2.93
CA ILE A 19 -6.91 8.22 1.55
C ILE A 19 -7.94 7.09 1.56
N ALA A 20 -7.67 5.97 2.24
CA ALA A 20 -8.61 4.87 2.40
C ALA A 20 -9.95 5.34 2.99
N LYS A 21 -9.90 6.15 4.04
CA LYS A 21 -11.09 6.73 4.66
C LYS A 21 -11.87 7.65 3.72
N ALA A 22 -11.18 8.46 2.91
CA ALA A 22 -11.82 9.32 1.91
C ALA A 22 -12.49 8.53 0.78
N LEU A 23 -12.04 7.29 0.53
CA LEU A 23 -12.65 6.31 -0.36
C LEU A 23 -13.66 5.41 0.36
N GLU A 24 -14.08 5.79 1.58
CA GLU A 24 -15.08 5.12 2.41
C GLU A 24 -14.67 3.73 2.92
N PHE A 25 -13.37 3.40 2.90
CA PHE A 25 -12.89 2.18 3.54
C PHE A 25 -12.80 2.33 5.05
N GLU A 26 -13.35 1.35 5.78
CA GLU A 26 -13.08 1.17 7.19
C GLU A 26 -11.82 0.34 7.38
N ILE A 27 -10.90 0.79 8.24
CA ILE A 27 -9.69 0.04 8.59
C ILE A 27 -9.99 -0.81 9.83
N VAL A 28 -9.79 -2.11 9.70
CA VAL A 28 -10.04 -3.08 10.75
C VAL A 28 -8.76 -3.85 11.07
N TYR A 29 -8.43 -3.93 12.35
CA TYR A 29 -7.22 -4.64 12.80
C TYR A 29 -7.58 -6.01 13.37
N GLY A 30 -6.96 -7.06 12.83
CA GLY A 30 -7.18 -8.44 13.23
C GLY A 30 -5.89 -9.25 13.36
N LYS A 31 -6.03 -10.51 13.74
CA LYS A 31 -4.99 -11.51 13.61
C LYS A 31 -5.38 -12.45 12.47
N PHE A 32 -4.52 -12.60 11.51
CA PHE A 32 -4.70 -13.61 10.46
C PHE A 32 -4.19 -14.97 10.96
N LYS A 33 -4.88 -16.04 10.55
CA LYS A 33 -4.45 -17.40 10.87
C LYS A 33 -3.31 -17.89 9.96
N GLN A 34 -3.19 -17.29 8.80
CA GLN A 34 -2.17 -17.59 7.79
C GLN A 34 -0.99 -16.64 7.96
N GLU A 35 0.24 -17.17 7.97
CA GLU A 35 1.45 -16.39 8.24
C GLU A 35 1.81 -15.39 7.11
N ASN A 36 1.32 -15.61 5.89
CA ASN A 36 1.68 -14.80 4.72
C ASN A 36 0.55 -13.85 4.27
N VAL A 37 -0.45 -13.60 5.11
CA VAL A 37 -1.51 -12.63 4.83
C VAL A 37 -1.24 -11.36 5.62
N TYR A 38 -0.93 -10.28 4.92
CA TYR A 38 -0.65 -8.97 5.52
C TYR A 38 -1.91 -8.12 5.62
N GLY A 39 -2.85 -8.29 4.69
CA GLY A 39 -4.13 -7.60 4.67
C GLY A 39 -5.10 -8.23 3.67
N VAL A 40 -6.32 -7.76 3.72
CA VAL A 40 -7.39 -8.15 2.80
C VAL A 40 -8.31 -6.95 2.60
N MET A 41 -8.64 -6.63 1.36
CA MET A 41 -9.67 -5.66 1.05
C MET A 41 -11.01 -6.35 0.84
N TRP A 42 -12.07 -5.69 1.30
CA TRP A 42 -13.45 -6.06 1.04
C TRP A 42 -14.19 -4.85 0.46
N ASP A 43 -14.81 -5.01 -0.70
CA ASP A 43 -15.71 -4.02 -1.32
C ASP A 43 -16.83 -4.80 -2.03
N GLY A 44 -17.87 -5.19 -1.32
CA GLY A 44 -18.91 -6.07 -1.83
C GLY A 44 -20.33 -5.55 -1.54
N ASP A 45 -21.28 -6.01 -2.34
CA ASP A 45 -22.71 -5.72 -2.12
C ASP A 45 -23.23 -6.44 -0.86
N GLU A 46 -22.65 -7.59 -0.51
CA GLU A 46 -22.90 -8.27 0.75
C GLU A 46 -21.90 -7.80 1.83
N PRO A 47 -22.37 -7.58 3.06
CA PRO A 47 -21.47 -7.10 4.10
C PRO A 47 -20.58 -8.20 4.67
N LEU A 48 -19.32 -7.88 4.89
CA LEU A 48 -18.42 -8.68 5.71
C LEU A 48 -18.81 -8.54 7.18
N ASP A 49 -19.08 -9.65 7.88
CA ASP A 49 -19.32 -9.63 9.34
C ASP A 49 -17.98 -9.72 10.10
N VAL A 50 -17.67 -8.68 10.82
CA VAL A 50 -16.47 -8.63 11.68
C VAL A 50 -16.93 -8.40 13.13
N GLY A 51 -17.08 -9.48 13.87
CA GLY A 51 -17.47 -9.42 15.28
C GLY A 51 -18.85 -8.81 15.52
N GLY A 52 -19.81 -9.08 14.65
CA GLY A 52 -21.19 -8.56 14.71
C GLY A 52 -21.38 -7.19 14.04
N ARG A 53 -20.28 -6.62 13.47
CA ARG A 53 -20.38 -5.40 12.65
C ARG A 53 -20.40 -5.79 11.18
N LYS A 54 -21.34 -5.23 10.44
CA LYS A 54 -21.48 -5.42 9.00
C LYS A 54 -20.74 -4.31 8.25
N LEU A 55 -19.72 -4.67 7.49
CA LEU A 55 -18.86 -3.76 6.74
C LEU A 55 -19.02 -4.04 5.25
N TYR A 56 -19.41 -3.03 4.49
CA TYR A 56 -19.54 -3.12 3.03
C TYR A 56 -18.25 -2.78 2.30
N ARG A 57 -17.41 -1.96 2.93
CA ARG A 57 -16.09 -1.56 2.39
C ARG A 57 -15.08 -1.49 3.53
N ALA A 58 -14.07 -2.37 3.50
CA ALA A 58 -13.09 -2.47 4.57
C ALA A 58 -11.72 -2.89 4.05
N ILE A 59 -10.67 -2.49 4.75
CA ILE A 59 -9.33 -3.06 4.64
C ILE A 59 -8.98 -3.65 6.01
N LEU A 60 -8.78 -4.97 6.03
CA LEU A 60 -8.39 -5.70 7.22
C LEU A 60 -6.86 -5.78 7.25
N LEU A 61 -6.25 -5.37 8.35
CA LEU A 61 -4.81 -5.34 8.56
C LEU A 61 -4.39 -6.27 9.68
N ASN A 62 -3.22 -6.89 9.52
CA ASN A 62 -2.62 -7.64 10.60
C ASN A 62 -2.13 -6.67 11.68
N LYS A 63 -2.70 -6.78 12.88
CA LYS A 63 -2.33 -5.91 14.01
C LYS A 63 -0.93 -6.15 14.58
N GLN A 64 -0.26 -7.22 14.15
CA GLN A 64 1.10 -7.57 14.59
C GLN A 64 2.17 -6.95 13.68
N ASP A 65 1.78 -6.46 12.51
CA ASP A 65 2.69 -5.83 11.57
C ASP A 65 3.12 -4.44 12.06
N SER A 66 4.32 -4.03 11.62
CA SER A 66 4.81 -2.66 11.83
C SER A 66 3.89 -1.65 11.15
N ILE A 67 3.93 -0.40 11.59
CA ILE A 67 3.10 0.66 10.99
C ILE A 67 3.51 0.92 9.53
N GLU A 68 4.78 0.74 9.19
CA GLU A 68 5.31 0.84 7.83
C GLU A 68 4.72 -0.26 6.94
N ARG A 69 4.68 -1.51 7.45
CA ARG A 69 4.06 -2.63 6.76
C ARG A 69 2.57 -2.41 6.58
N GLN A 70 1.88 -1.98 7.62
CA GLN A 70 0.45 -1.65 7.55
C GLN A 70 0.16 -0.54 6.53
N ALA A 71 1.00 0.50 6.48
CA ALA A 71 0.87 1.57 5.50
C ALA A 71 1.08 1.05 4.07
N PHE A 72 2.08 0.18 3.85
CA PHE A 72 2.29 -0.46 2.55
C PHE A 72 1.09 -1.32 2.16
N THR A 73 0.57 -2.13 3.08
CA THR A 73 -0.61 -2.97 2.84
C THR A 73 -1.83 -2.14 2.45
N VAL A 74 -2.12 -1.04 3.18
CA VAL A 74 -3.23 -0.15 2.78
C VAL A 74 -3.01 0.41 1.38
N ALA A 75 -1.78 0.86 1.06
CA ALA A 75 -1.47 1.40 -0.26
C ALA A 75 -1.61 0.35 -1.37
N HIS A 76 -1.23 -0.91 -1.10
CA HIS A 76 -1.36 -2.05 -2.00
C HIS A 76 -2.83 -2.39 -2.27
N GLU A 77 -3.65 -2.48 -1.23
CA GLU A 77 -5.10 -2.72 -1.37
C GLU A 77 -5.80 -1.58 -2.13
N LEU A 78 -5.38 -0.34 -1.89
CA LEU A 78 -5.84 0.78 -2.72
C LEU A 78 -5.39 0.66 -4.17
N GLY A 79 -4.24 0.05 -4.44
CA GLY A 79 -3.77 -0.28 -5.78
C GLY A 79 -4.72 -1.25 -6.47
N HIS A 80 -5.11 -2.34 -5.82
CA HIS A 80 -6.12 -3.25 -6.34
C HIS A 80 -7.44 -2.53 -6.62
N PHE A 81 -7.95 -1.77 -5.68
CA PHE A 81 -9.17 -1.01 -5.84
C PHE A 81 -9.13 -0.07 -7.05
N MET A 82 -8.04 0.66 -7.21
CA MET A 82 -7.92 1.68 -8.24
C MET A 82 -7.63 1.14 -9.64
N LEU A 83 -6.93 0.00 -9.74
CA LEU A 83 -6.46 -0.54 -11.01
C LEU A 83 -7.32 -1.70 -11.52
N HIS A 84 -7.91 -2.48 -10.62
CA HIS A 84 -8.51 -3.77 -10.97
C HIS A 84 -10.01 -3.88 -10.65
N CYS A 85 -10.54 -2.99 -9.80
CA CYS A 85 -11.90 -3.13 -9.28
C CYS A 85 -12.95 -2.25 -9.96
N GLN A 86 -12.59 -1.57 -11.03
CA GLN A 86 -13.54 -0.66 -11.71
C GLN A 86 -14.63 -1.40 -12.48
N ASP A 87 -14.39 -2.65 -12.87
CA ASP A 87 -15.29 -3.42 -13.74
C ASP A 87 -15.90 -4.68 -13.09
N ASP A 88 -15.37 -5.17 -11.95
CA ASP A 88 -15.86 -6.39 -11.30
C ASP A 88 -15.73 -6.34 -9.77
N ARG A 89 -16.86 -6.11 -9.08
CA ARG A 89 -16.90 -6.03 -7.60
C ARG A 89 -16.69 -7.36 -6.89
N ASN A 90 -16.64 -8.47 -7.61
CA ASN A 90 -16.40 -9.80 -7.05
C ASN A 90 -14.91 -10.20 -7.00
N PHE A 91 -13.99 -9.26 -7.23
CA PHE A 91 -12.55 -9.54 -7.33
C PHE A 91 -11.87 -9.87 -5.97
N TYR A 92 -12.55 -9.79 -4.85
CA TYR A 92 -12.02 -9.55 -3.50
C TYR A 92 -11.76 -10.75 -2.63
N GLU A 93 -12.02 -11.95 -3.06
CA GLU A 93 -11.71 -13.18 -2.30
C GLU A 93 -10.33 -13.76 -2.63
N ARG A 94 -9.42 -13.01 -3.23
CA ARG A 94 -8.12 -13.54 -3.60
C ARG A 94 -7.09 -13.37 -2.49
N TYR A 95 -6.75 -14.49 -1.92
CA TYR A 95 -5.75 -14.67 -0.90
C TYR A 95 -4.36 -14.30 -1.40
N HIS A 96 -3.70 -13.38 -0.72
CA HIS A 96 -2.26 -13.24 -0.78
C HIS A 96 -1.62 -14.42 -0.05
N GLY A 97 -1.27 -15.46 -0.76
CA GLY A 97 -0.44 -16.52 -0.24
C GLY A 97 -1.07 -17.91 -0.21
N GLY A 98 -0.50 -18.84 -0.96
CA GLY A 98 -0.62 -20.25 -0.67
C GLY A 98 -1.05 -21.21 -1.77
N ALA A 99 -1.35 -20.75 -2.97
CA ALA A 99 -1.42 -21.60 -4.17
C ALA A 99 -0.40 -21.09 -5.19
N GLU A 100 0.02 -21.94 -6.12
CA GLU A 100 0.82 -21.49 -7.27
C GLU A 100 0.04 -20.39 -8.00
N GLN A 101 0.53 -19.15 -7.88
CA GLN A 101 -0.06 -18.01 -8.57
C GLN A 101 0.12 -18.18 -10.07
N THR A 102 -0.93 -17.94 -10.82
CA THR A 102 -0.84 -17.84 -12.28
C THR A 102 -0.03 -16.61 -12.67
N GLU A 103 0.53 -16.58 -13.88
CA GLU A 103 1.27 -15.41 -14.37
C GLU A 103 0.40 -14.12 -14.37
N SER A 104 -0.90 -14.27 -14.65
CA SER A 104 -1.84 -13.14 -14.60
C SER A 104 -2.07 -12.61 -13.19
N GLU A 105 -2.17 -13.50 -12.19
CA GLU A 105 -2.28 -13.09 -10.78
C GLU A 105 -1.02 -12.38 -10.31
N LYS A 106 0.15 -12.91 -10.64
CA LYS A 106 1.42 -12.27 -10.34
C LYS A 106 1.52 -10.87 -10.94
N MET A 107 1.08 -10.68 -12.18
CA MET A 107 1.09 -9.37 -12.84
C MET A 107 0.18 -8.36 -12.11
N ILE A 108 -0.98 -8.81 -11.63
CA ILE A 108 -1.92 -7.97 -10.86
C ILE A 108 -1.28 -7.54 -9.52
N GLU A 109 -0.62 -8.46 -8.82
CA GLU A 109 0.10 -8.18 -7.59
C GLU A 109 1.27 -7.22 -7.81
N ASP A 110 2.07 -7.44 -8.86
CA ASP A 110 3.18 -6.55 -9.22
C ASP A 110 2.68 -5.13 -9.53
N GLN A 111 1.51 -4.99 -10.15
CA GLN A 111 0.88 -3.69 -10.42
C GLN A 111 0.40 -3.00 -9.13
N ALA A 112 -0.18 -3.75 -8.19
CA ALA A 112 -0.60 -3.22 -6.90
C ALA A 112 0.62 -2.81 -6.05
N ASP A 113 1.68 -3.60 -6.05
CA ASP A 113 2.97 -3.27 -5.41
C ASP A 113 3.59 -2.00 -6.00
N PHE A 114 3.62 -1.92 -7.33
CA PHE A 114 4.12 -0.73 -8.04
C PHE A 114 3.29 0.50 -7.69
N PHE A 115 1.98 0.38 -7.64
CA PHE A 115 1.08 1.46 -7.22
C PHE A 115 1.40 1.90 -5.78
N ALA A 116 1.52 0.94 -4.84
CA ALA A 116 1.82 1.22 -3.44
C ALA A 116 3.15 1.97 -3.27
N ALA A 117 4.21 1.49 -3.92
CA ALA A 117 5.52 2.13 -3.88
C ALA A 117 5.47 3.56 -4.44
N ASN A 118 4.76 3.78 -5.55
CA ASN A 118 4.60 5.10 -6.15
C ASN A 118 3.70 6.04 -5.33
N LEU A 119 2.71 5.50 -4.62
CA LEU A 119 1.86 6.27 -3.72
C LEU A 119 2.65 6.73 -2.50
N LEU A 120 3.39 5.83 -1.85
CA LEU A 120 4.15 6.13 -0.64
C LEU A 120 5.43 6.94 -0.90
N LEU A 121 6.09 6.71 -2.05
CA LEU A 121 7.32 7.36 -2.47
C LEU A 121 7.14 8.03 -3.86
N PRO A 122 6.32 9.09 -3.97
CA PRO A 122 6.10 9.78 -5.24
C PRO A 122 7.40 10.29 -5.84
N GLN A 123 7.61 10.05 -7.13
CA GLN A 123 8.86 10.33 -7.82
C GLN A 123 9.38 11.76 -7.59
N ASN A 124 8.51 12.74 -7.64
CA ASN A 124 8.91 14.14 -7.47
C ASN A 124 9.38 14.42 -6.04
N LEU A 125 8.68 13.89 -5.04
CA LEU A 125 9.04 14.07 -3.64
C LEU A 125 10.35 13.36 -3.31
N ILE A 126 10.49 12.09 -3.73
CA ILE A 126 11.70 11.31 -3.43
C ILE A 126 12.93 11.87 -4.16
N LYS A 127 12.80 12.31 -5.42
CA LYS A 127 13.91 12.97 -6.14
C LYS A 127 14.35 14.27 -5.45
N ALA A 128 13.41 15.09 -5.03
CA ALA A 128 13.72 16.33 -4.29
C ALA A 128 14.40 16.02 -2.96
N TYR A 129 13.91 14.98 -2.26
CA TYR A 129 14.48 14.54 -0.99
C TYR A 129 15.90 14.01 -1.15
N ILE A 130 16.16 13.17 -2.15
CA ILE A 130 17.52 12.66 -2.45
C ILE A 130 18.46 13.80 -2.79
N ALA A 131 18.03 14.77 -3.59
CA ALA A 131 18.83 15.94 -3.93
C ALA A 131 19.20 16.77 -2.69
N GLN A 132 18.24 16.96 -1.76
CA GLN A 132 18.44 17.68 -0.51
C GLN A 132 19.48 17.02 0.41
N TYR A 133 19.50 15.69 0.44
CA TYR A 133 20.36 14.88 1.31
C TYR A 133 21.46 14.13 0.55
N SER A 134 21.86 14.63 -0.64
CA SER A 134 22.87 14.01 -1.50
C SER A 134 24.26 13.89 -0.88
N PHE A 135 24.52 14.60 0.20
CA PHE A 135 25.78 14.53 0.98
C PHE A 135 25.83 13.31 1.92
N LEU A 136 24.71 12.63 2.15
CA LEU A 136 24.67 11.44 3.01
C LEU A 136 25.12 10.19 2.25
N PRO A 137 25.84 9.27 2.91
CA PRO A 137 26.04 7.93 2.38
C PRO A 137 24.70 7.23 2.07
N LYS A 138 24.67 6.40 1.02
CA LYS A 138 23.45 5.70 0.58
C LYS A 138 22.71 4.97 1.72
N THR A 139 23.44 4.30 2.60
CA THR A 139 22.88 3.57 3.75
C THR A 139 22.17 4.48 4.74
N GLU A 140 22.73 5.66 5.01
CA GLU A 140 22.13 6.66 5.89
C GLU A 140 20.92 7.32 5.22
N LEU A 141 21.02 7.62 3.94
CA LEU A 141 19.93 8.18 3.15
C LEU A 141 18.72 7.23 3.13
N VAL A 142 18.95 5.92 2.87
CA VAL A 142 17.90 4.91 2.93
C VAL A 142 17.24 4.87 4.31
N THR A 143 18.03 4.83 5.38
CA THR A 143 17.50 4.83 6.76
C THR A 143 16.66 6.08 7.05
N LYS A 144 17.11 7.22 6.58
CA LYS A 144 16.41 8.49 6.75
C LYS A 144 15.10 8.53 5.97
N ILE A 145 15.08 8.01 4.74
CA ILE A 145 13.85 7.89 3.92
C ILE A 145 12.85 6.96 4.61
N CYS A 146 13.28 5.78 5.08
CA CYS A 146 12.40 4.86 5.80
C CYS A 146 11.68 5.57 6.95
N LYS A 147 12.41 6.33 7.74
CA LYS A 147 11.87 7.06 8.88
C LYS A 147 10.92 8.19 8.48
N ASP A 148 11.34 9.02 7.53
CA ASP A 148 10.62 10.26 7.22
C ASP A 148 9.39 10.01 6.32
N PHE A 149 9.42 8.94 5.49
CA PHE A 149 8.31 8.53 4.64
C PHE A 149 7.46 7.41 5.23
N LEU A 150 7.87 6.85 6.37
CA LEU A 150 7.18 5.75 7.04
C LEU A 150 7.01 4.52 6.13
N VAL A 151 8.14 4.04 5.58
CA VAL A 151 8.21 2.89 4.67
C VAL A 151 9.31 1.92 5.06
N GLU A 152 9.14 0.66 4.70
CA GLU A 152 10.17 -0.35 4.91
C GLU A 152 11.37 -0.16 3.96
N LYS A 153 12.53 -0.68 4.38
CA LYS A 153 13.78 -0.57 3.63
C LYS A 153 13.68 -1.13 2.21
N ASP A 154 13.03 -2.28 2.06
CA ASP A 154 12.89 -2.95 0.78
C ASP A 154 12.06 -2.11 -0.22
N THR A 155 11.04 -1.40 0.27
CA THR A 155 10.27 -0.45 -0.54
C THR A 155 11.15 0.68 -1.06
N VAL A 156 12.06 1.21 -0.23
CA VAL A 156 13.01 2.26 -0.65
C VAL A 156 13.99 1.74 -1.67
N LEU A 157 14.57 0.55 -1.44
CA LEU A 157 15.55 -0.04 -2.34
C LEU A 157 14.94 -0.36 -3.72
N LYS A 158 13.76 -0.97 -3.75
CA LYS A 158 13.01 -1.21 -4.99
C LYS A 158 12.72 0.10 -5.73
N ARG A 159 12.34 1.15 -4.99
CA ARG A 159 12.08 2.46 -5.57
C ARG A 159 13.34 3.12 -6.13
N PHE A 160 14.49 2.95 -5.50
CA PHE A 160 15.78 3.42 -6.01
C PHE A 160 16.14 2.75 -7.33
N GLU A 161 15.97 1.43 -7.41
CA GLU A 161 16.18 0.65 -8.64
C GLU A 161 15.28 1.14 -9.78
N GLU A 162 13.98 1.31 -9.54
CA GLU A 162 13.03 1.84 -10.52
C GLU A 162 13.39 3.25 -11.03
N LEU A 163 14.02 4.07 -10.19
CA LEU A 163 14.42 5.44 -10.50
C LEU A 163 15.85 5.56 -11.05
N GLY A 164 16.59 4.43 -11.12
CA GLY A 164 17.98 4.38 -11.58
C GLY A 164 18.98 4.98 -10.58
N TYR A 165 18.68 4.92 -9.29
CA TYR A 165 19.64 5.29 -8.23
C TYR A 165 20.41 4.04 -7.78
N GLU A 166 21.67 3.93 -8.22
CA GLU A 166 22.61 2.87 -7.81
C GLU A 166 23.23 3.12 -6.43
#